data_c1cc662df22caee564bf14409cb499a4
#
_entry.id   c1cc662df22caee564bf14409cb499a4
#
_cell.length_a   1.000
_cell.length_b   1.000
_cell.length_c   1.000
_cell.angle_alpha   90.00
_cell.angle_beta   90.00
_cell.angle_gamma   90.00
#
_symmetry.space_group_name_H-M   'P 1'
#
loop_
_entity.id
_entity.type
_entity.pdbx_description
1 polymer ?
#
loop_
_entity_poly.entity_id
_entity_poly.type
_entity_poly.pdbx_seq_one_letter_code
_entity_poly.pdbx_strand_id
1 'polypeptide(L)'
;MVPAEQYLAPKEQEPTHVSQSDGLPSPRVLVMHRLAARLSRLARPAKGFVSQPEPRTIGSFARGRQLVAGNFQFAGRLVEAKGVPIWDLATGDGRFDDEIHGFRWLDDLAAVSDGPARERAQAWAFGWIDRYGTGKGPGWLPELTGRRLIRWVNHAIFLLNGQSPAATRAFFRSLGRQTRFLSQRWRAAPAGLPRIEALTGLIYAGLSLTGLERYVAPASAALARECRDRVDAEGGIPSRNPEELLEVLTLLTWAASALSGSGRAPERDHLAAIARIAPTLRALRQADGGLARFHGGERGLDGWLDQALAEAHALSGGKALTAHGLAMGYGRLSAGRTTVVIDAGAPPK
;
A
#
# COMPACT_ATOMS: atom_id res chain seq x y z
N MET A 1 54.44 6.22 35.08
CA MET A 1 53.11 6.51 35.68
C MET A 1 52.51 7.64 34.89
N VAL A 2 51.64 7.31 33.91
CA VAL A 2 50.98 8.24 33.02
C VAL A 2 49.48 8.26 33.44
N PRO A 3 48.83 9.42 33.60
CA PRO A 3 47.47 9.47 34.11
C PRO A 3 46.47 9.01 33.06
N ALA A 4 45.43 8.30 33.52
CA ALA A 4 44.31 7.83 32.72
C ALA A 4 43.50 9.03 32.22
N GLU A 5 43.50 9.24 30.92
CA GLU A 5 42.57 10.14 30.26
C GLU A 5 41.14 9.56 30.29
N GLN A 6 40.24 10.39 30.79
CA GLN A 6 38.82 10.14 30.88
C GLN A 6 38.25 9.92 29.48
N TYR A 7 37.79 8.70 29.19
CA TYR A 7 36.92 8.42 28.07
C TYR A 7 35.57 9.11 28.32
N LEU A 8 35.37 10.27 27.70
CA LEU A 8 34.08 10.88 27.57
C LEU A 8 33.25 9.98 26.62
N ALA A 9 32.25 9.33 27.17
CA ALA A 9 31.24 8.62 26.36
C ALA A 9 30.64 9.60 25.34
N PRO A 10 30.45 9.18 24.06
CA PRO A 10 29.75 10.01 23.10
C PRO A 10 28.33 10.27 23.60
N LYS A 11 27.96 11.56 23.73
CA LYS A 11 26.55 11.90 23.90
C LYS A 11 25.75 11.22 22.79
N GLU A 12 24.78 10.38 23.15
CA GLU A 12 23.76 9.93 22.27
C GLU A 12 23.14 11.16 21.61
N GLN A 13 23.47 11.37 20.33
CA GLN A 13 22.76 12.29 19.49
C GLN A 13 21.42 11.62 19.24
N GLU A 14 20.35 12.17 19.80
CA GLU A 14 18.99 11.87 19.37
C GLU A 14 18.98 11.89 17.84
N PRO A 15 18.41 10.86 17.18
CA PRO A 15 18.30 10.87 15.75
C PRO A 15 17.49 12.11 15.38
N THR A 16 18.14 13.05 14.71
CA THR A 16 17.47 14.15 14.05
C THR A 16 16.54 13.52 13.02
N HIS A 17 15.29 13.28 13.41
CA HIS A 17 14.21 13.04 12.48
C HIS A 17 14.19 14.24 11.55
N VAL A 18 14.74 14.05 10.35
CA VAL A 18 14.40 14.90 9.22
C VAL A 18 12.89 14.70 9.04
N SER A 19 12.13 15.61 9.62
CA SER A 19 10.71 15.74 9.42
C SER A 19 10.54 15.94 7.91
N GLN A 20 10.27 14.84 7.19
CA GLN A 20 9.44 14.97 6.02
C GLN A 20 8.19 15.65 6.58
N SER A 21 7.96 16.88 6.21
CA SER A 21 6.71 17.55 6.44
C SER A 21 5.66 16.72 5.71
N ASP A 22 5.15 15.71 6.38
CA ASP A 22 3.91 15.03 6.03
C ASP A 22 2.87 16.13 6.05
N GLY A 23 2.72 16.80 4.89
CA GLY A 23 1.76 17.87 4.73
C GLY A 23 0.38 17.29 4.93
N LEU A 24 -0.09 17.29 6.18
CA LEU A 24 -1.48 16.97 6.48
C LEU A 24 -2.35 17.73 5.48
N PRO A 25 -3.33 17.08 4.86
CA PRO A 25 -4.19 17.73 3.90
C PRO A 25 -4.75 19.02 4.50
N SER A 26 -4.72 20.11 3.74
CA SER A 26 -5.21 21.38 4.26
C SER A 26 -6.65 21.21 4.80
N PRO A 27 -7.09 21.99 5.77
CA PRO A 27 -8.44 21.89 6.34
C PRO A 27 -9.54 21.95 5.28
N ARG A 28 -9.33 22.70 4.21
CA ARG A 28 -10.24 22.79 3.05
C ARG A 28 -10.34 21.46 2.31
N VAL A 29 -9.23 20.78 2.08
CA VAL A 29 -9.19 19.47 1.43
C VAL A 29 -9.91 18.43 2.30
N LEU A 30 -9.69 18.44 3.62
CA LEU A 30 -10.39 17.54 4.55
C LEU A 30 -11.91 17.79 4.57
N VAL A 31 -12.35 19.04 4.53
CA VAL A 31 -13.79 19.38 4.42
C VAL A 31 -14.37 18.82 3.13
N MET A 32 -13.66 18.98 2.01
CA MET A 32 -14.08 18.43 0.72
C MET A 32 -14.11 16.89 0.71
N HIS A 33 -13.16 16.23 1.38
CA HIS A 33 -13.21 14.77 1.57
C HIS A 33 -14.45 14.35 2.36
N ARG A 34 -14.74 15.01 3.49
CA ARG A 34 -15.91 14.74 4.32
C ARG A 34 -17.22 14.93 3.54
N LEU A 35 -17.30 16.01 2.76
CA LEU A 35 -18.47 16.27 1.91
C LEU A 35 -18.64 15.19 0.85
N ALA A 36 -17.60 14.86 0.09
CA ALA A 36 -17.61 13.81 -0.92
C ALA A 36 -17.95 12.43 -0.32
N ALA A 37 -17.40 12.11 0.85
CA ALA A 37 -17.69 10.86 1.55
C ALA A 37 -19.19 10.80 1.99
N ARG A 38 -19.75 11.90 2.48
CA ARG A 38 -21.19 11.97 2.81
C ARG A 38 -22.05 11.86 1.56
N LEU A 39 -21.72 12.55 0.48
CA LEU A 39 -22.45 12.49 -0.79
C LEU A 39 -22.35 11.12 -1.46
N SER A 40 -21.31 10.35 -1.18
CA SER A 40 -21.17 8.97 -1.67
C SER A 40 -22.29 8.04 -1.18
N ARG A 41 -23.03 8.42 -0.12
CA ARG A 41 -24.23 7.70 0.35
C ARG A 41 -25.32 7.60 -0.72
N LEU A 42 -25.33 8.54 -1.66
CA LEU A 42 -26.26 8.55 -2.80
C LEU A 42 -25.77 7.63 -3.96
N ALA A 43 -24.60 7.01 -3.81
CA ALA A 43 -24.11 6.07 -4.81
C ALA A 43 -25.01 4.85 -4.90
N ARG A 44 -25.24 4.38 -6.13
CA ARG A 44 -25.86 3.07 -6.32
C ARG A 44 -24.98 1.99 -5.70
N PRO A 45 -25.53 1.06 -4.90
CA PRO A 45 -24.74 -0.04 -4.36
C PRO A 45 -24.21 -0.91 -5.50
N ALA A 46 -23.00 -1.44 -5.34
CA ALA A 46 -22.55 -2.53 -6.19
C ALA A 46 -23.49 -3.74 -5.98
N LYS A 47 -23.83 -4.43 -7.05
CA LYS A 47 -24.79 -5.54 -6.98
C LYS A 47 -24.11 -6.88 -6.63
N GLY A 48 -22.81 -6.99 -6.87
CA GLY A 48 -22.00 -8.18 -6.69
C GLY A 48 -20.66 -8.05 -7.40
N PHE A 49 -19.91 -9.14 -7.40
CA PHE A 49 -18.69 -9.24 -8.18
C PHE A 49 -18.99 -9.70 -9.61
N VAL A 50 -18.31 -9.09 -10.60
CA VAL A 50 -18.21 -9.58 -11.98
C VAL A 50 -17.14 -10.66 -12.05
N SER A 51 -15.99 -10.34 -11.47
CA SER A 51 -14.85 -11.24 -11.30
C SER A 51 -14.19 -10.92 -9.97
N GLN A 52 -13.59 -11.93 -9.37
CA GLN A 52 -12.78 -11.74 -8.18
C GLN A 52 -11.33 -11.98 -8.59
N PRO A 53 -10.48 -10.95 -8.57
CA PRO A 53 -9.07 -11.16 -8.82
C PRO A 53 -8.49 -12.08 -7.74
N GLU A 54 -7.54 -12.93 -8.12
CA GLU A 54 -6.81 -13.74 -7.16
C GLU A 54 -6.08 -12.83 -6.18
N PRO A 55 -6.13 -13.13 -4.86
CA PRO A 55 -5.37 -12.38 -3.87
C PRO A 55 -3.87 -12.47 -4.19
N ARG A 56 -3.26 -11.33 -4.44
CA ARG A 56 -1.81 -11.22 -4.73
C ARG A 56 -1.04 -10.61 -3.56
N THR A 57 -1.78 -10.25 -2.50
CA THR A 57 -1.19 -9.67 -1.30
C THR A 57 -0.44 -10.72 -0.50
N ILE A 58 0.75 -10.36 0.00
CA ILE A 58 1.50 -11.17 0.95
C ILE A 58 1.22 -10.65 2.34
N GLY A 59 0.68 -11.52 3.20
CA GLY A 59 0.53 -11.27 4.62
C GLY A 59 1.56 -12.06 5.44
N SER A 60 1.89 -11.54 6.61
CA SER A 60 2.75 -12.20 7.56
C SER A 60 1.94 -13.05 8.53
N PHE A 61 2.13 -14.38 8.50
CA PHE A 61 1.53 -15.31 9.46
C PHE A 61 1.83 -14.90 10.91
N ALA A 62 3.08 -14.51 11.19
CA ALA A 62 3.49 -14.10 12.54
C ALA A 62 2.76 -12.82 13.00
N ARG A 63 2.65 -11.80 12.16
CA ARG A 63 1.87 -10.58 12.45
C ARG A 63 0.38 -10.90 12.63
N GLY A 64 -0.18 -11.75 11.79
CA GLY A 64 -1.58 -12.17 11.93
C GLY A 64 -1.84 -12.86 13.26
N ARG A 65 -0.94 -13.73 13.72
CA ARG A 65 -1.02 -14.36 15.05
C ARG A 65 -0.94 -13.34 16.18
N GLN A 66 -0.10 -12.33 16.06
CA GLN A 66 -0.03 -11.23 17.03
C GLN A 66 -1.34 -10.46 17.10
N LEU A 67 -1.93 -10.12 15.94
CA LEU A 67 -3.23 -9.44 15.87
C LEU A 67 -4.36 -10.26 16.52
N VAL A 68 -4.37 -11.58 16.29
CA VAL A 68 -5.33 -12.48 16.96
C VAL A 68 -5.12 -12.49 18.49
N ALA A 69 -3.88 -12.41 18.94
CA ALA A 69 -3.54 -12.35 20.36
C ALA A 69 -3.87 -10.99 21.02
N GLY A 70 -4.12 -9.93 20.22
CA GLY A 70 -4.40 -8.58 20.71
C GLY A 70 -3.15 -7.68 20.77
N ASN A 71 -2.12 -8.04 20.03
CA ASN A 71 -0.88 -7.25 19.88
C ASN A 71 -0.91 -6.53 18.53
N PHE A 72 -0.98 -5.20 18.56
CA PHE A 72 -1.13 -4.34 17.40
C PHE A 72 0.19 -3.61 17.14
N GLN A 73 0.90 -4.01 16.09
CA GLN A 73 2.14 -3.36 15.69
C GLN A 73 1.95 -2.64 14.36
N PHE A 74 1.80 -1.32 14.41
CA PHE A 74 1.63 -0.47 13.24
C PHE A 74 2.53 0.77 13.34
N ALA A 75 3.07 1.22 12.21
CA ALA A 75 3.93 2.40 12.12
C ALA A 75 5.08 2.41 13.15
N GLY A 76 5.70 1.25 13.41
CA GLY A 76 6.78 1.10 14.38
C GLY A 76 6.35 1.07 15.84
N ARG A 77 5.06 1.23 16.15
CA ARG A 77 4.52 1.24 17.51
C ARG A 77 3.79 -0.05 17.84
N LEU A 78 4.08 -0.64 19.00
CA LEU A 78 3.37 -1.79 19.55
C LEU A 78 2.34 -1.32 20.60
N VAL A 79 1.11 -1.79 20.46
CA VAL A 79 0.04 -1.62 21.44
C VAL A 79 -0.50 -3.00 21.84
N GLU A 80 -0.38 -3.34 23.09
CA GLU A 80 -0.92 -4.56 23.67
C GLU A 80 -2.29 -4.27 24.29
N ALA A 81 -3.36 -4.78 23.66
CA ALA A 81 -4.73 -4.49 24.06
C ALA A 81 -5.63 -5.70 23.79
N LYS A 82 -5.40 -6.76 24.56
CA LYS A 82 -6.17 -8.01 24.45
C LYS A 82 -7.66 -7.77 24.69
N GLY A 83 -8.48 -8.21 23.74
CA GLY A 83 -9.94 -8.07 23.81
C GLY A 83 -10.49 -6.70 23.40
N VAL A 84 -9.62 -5.72 23.14
CA VAL A 84 -10.06 -4.40 22.65
C VAL A 84 -10.23 -4.44 21.14
N PRO A 85 -11.38 -3.99 20.59
CA PRO A 85 -11.54 -3.83 19.15
C PRO A 85 -10.52 -2.85 18.57
N ILE A 86 -10.02 -3.10 17.35
CA ILE A 86 -9.02 -2.25 16.69
C ILE A 86 -9.48 -0.77 16.57
N TRP A 87 -10.78 -0.55 16.45
CA TRP A 87 -11.39 0.78 16.32
C TRP A 87 -11.50 1.56 17.63
N ASP A 88 -11.21 0.92 18.76
CA ASP A 88 -11.24 1.52 20.11
C ASP A 88 -9.83 1.79 20.65
N LEU A 89 -8.80 1.53 19.85
CA LEU A 89 -7.41 1.84 20.19
C LEU A 89 -7.19 3.36 20.10
N ALA A 90 -6.98 3.99 21.25
CA ALA A 90 -6.71 5.42 21.35
C ALA A 90 -5.19 5.67 21.41
N THR A 91 -4.54 5.77 20.27
CA THR A 91 -3.08 5.91 20.21
C THR A 91 -2.62 7.37 20.09
N GLY A 92 -3.45 8.25 19.57
CA GLY A 92 -3.10 9.65 19.26
C GLY A 92 -2.04 9.79 18.14
N ASP A 93 -1.71 8.67 17.46
CA ASP A 93 -0.72 8.64 16.39
C ASP A 93 -1.42 8.47 15.03
N GLY A 94 -1.36 9.53 14.22
CA GLY A 94 -2.02 9.54 12.91
C GLY A 94 -1.50 8.48 11.94
N ARG A 95 -0.21 8.11 12.01
CA ARG A 95 0.36 7.06 11.16
C ARG A 95 -0.16 5.68 11.55
N PHE A 96 -0.29 5.44 12.85
CA PHE A 96 -0.90 4.23 13.38
C PHE A 96 -2.37 4.11 12.92
N ASP A 97 -3.12 5.19 12.99
CA ASP A 97 -4.51 5.25 12.55
C ASP A 97 -4.64 5.03 11.03
N ASP A 98 -3.73 5.58 10.22
CA ASP A 98 -3.70 5.38 8.78
C ASP A 98 -3.46 3.91 8.40
N GLU A 99 -2.56 3.19 9.09
CA GLU A 99 -2.35 1.76 8.89
C GLU A 99 -3.61 0.95 9.23
N ILE A 100 -4.29 1.28 10.32
CA ILE A 100 -5.58 0.65 10.68
C ILE A 100 -6.63 0.88 9.60
N HIS A 101 -6.80 2.12 9.16
CA HIS A 101 -7.80 2.50 8.15
C HIS A 101 -7.45 2.06 6.73
N GLY A 102 -6.15 1.80 6.45
CA GLY A 102 -5.64 1.24 5.20
C GLY A 102 -5.90 -0.26 5.03
N PHE A 103 -6.22 -0.98 6.10
CA PHE A 103 -6.54 -2.41 6.11
C PHE A 103 -5.37 -3.34 5.71
N ARG A 104 -4.10 -2.92 5.85
CA ARG A 104 -2.96 -3.83 5.59
C ARG A 104 -2.98 -5.06 6.49
N TRP A 105 -3.45 -4.92 7.71
CA TRP A 105 -3.63 -6.01 8.67
C TRP A 105 -4.54 -7.16 8.18
N LEU A 106 -5.40 -6.91 7.18
CA LEU A 106 -6.26 -7.93 6.61
C LEU A 106 -5.45 -8.98 5.83
N ASP A 107 -4.37 -8.58 5.19
CA ASP A 107 -3.43 -9.49 4.52
C ASP A 107 -2.81 -10.45 5.54
N ASP A 108 -2.41 -9.94 6.72
CA ASP A 108 -1.81 -10.74 7.79
C ASP A 108 -2.80 -11.73 8.41
N LEU A 109 -4.05 -11.30 8.67
CA LEU A 109 -5.10 -12.20 9.16
C LEU A 109 -5.48 -13.27 8.12
N ALA A 110 -5.52 -12.90 6.84
CA ALA A 110 -5.77 -13.84 5.76
C ALA A 110 -4.63 -14.88 5.61
N ALA A 111 -3.38 -14.50 5.90
CA ALA A 111 -2.25 -15.43 5.92
C ALA A 111 -2.35 -16.48 7.05
N VAL A 112 -2.97 -16.14 8.18
CA VAL A 112 -3.27 -17.11 9.27
C VAL A 112 -4.40 -18.03 8.85
N SER A 113 -5.46 -17.52 8.25
CA SER A 113 -6.56 -18.27 7.60
C SER A 113 -7.38 -19.20 8.51
N ASP A 114 -7.16 -19.19 9.83
CA ASP A 114 -7.95 -19.99 10.79
C ASP A 114 -9.28 -19.33 11.17
N GLY A 115 -10.13 -20.03 11.97
CA GLY A 115 -11.40 -19.51 12.45
C GLY A 115 -11.28 -18.20 13.22
N PRO A 116 -10.45 -18.13 14.27
CA PRO A 116 -10.23 -16.90 15.04
C PRO A 116 -9.75 -15.70 14.22
N ALA A 117 -8.83 -15.91 13.26
CA ALA A 117 -8.36 -14.84 12.38
C ALA A 117 -9.48 -14.33 11.46
N ARG A 118 -10.31 -15.23 10.92
CA ARG A 118 -11.45 -14.86 10.09
C ARG A 118 -12.51 -14.10 10.88
N GLU A 119 -12.88 -14.57 12.06
CA GLU A 119 -13.83 -13.89 12.94
C GLU A 119 -13.35 -12.48 13.29
N ARG A 120 -12.06 -12.32 13.59
CA ARG A 120 -11.44 -11.03 13.87
C ARG A 120 -11.50 -10.10 12.67
N ALA A 121 -11.13 -10.59 11.48
CA ALA A 121 -11.18 -9.82 10.23
C ALA A 121 -12.60 -9.37 9.90
N GLN A 122 -13.58 -10.25 10.05
CA GLN A 122 -15.01 -9.95 9.85
C GLN A 122 -15.50 -8.91 10.85
N ALA A 123 -15.25 -9.11 12.14
CA ALA A 123 -15.66 -8.17 13.18
C ALA A 123 -15.09 -6.76 12.92
N TRP A 124 -13.84 -6.67 12.52
CA TRP A 124 -13.21 -5.37 12.24
C TRP A 124 -13.70 -4.76 10.92
N ALA A 125 -13.87 -5.53 9.86
CA ALA A 125 -14.38 -5.01 8.59
C ALA A 125 -15.83 -4.50 8.73
N PHE A 126 -16.71 -5.26 9.35
CA PHE A 126 -18.09 -4.84 9.59
C PHE A 126 -18.18 -3.72 10.63
N GLY A 127 -17.34 -3.73 11.67
CA GLY A 127 -17.21 -2.63 12.62
C GLY A 127 -16.80 -1.32 11.94
N TRP A 128 -15.93 -1.36 10.94
CA TRP A 128 -15.61 -0.19 10.11
C TRP A 128 -16.82 0.31 9.32
N ILE A 129 -17.59 -0.61 8.71
CA ILE A 129 -18.80 -0.25 7.96
C ILE A 129 -19.81 0.47 8.86
N ASP A 130 -20.01 -0.02 10.05
CA ASP A 130 -20.98 0.54 11.00
C ASP A 130 -20.55 1.92 11.52
N ARG A 131 -19.28 2.07 11.88
CA ARG A 131 -18.76 3.32 12.47
C ARG A 131 -18.47 4.39 11.43
N TYR A 132 -17.85 4.02 10.33
CA TYR A 132 -17.28 4.95 9.35
C TYR A 132 -17.93 4.90 7.98
N GLY A 133 -18.63 3.85 7.63
CA GLY A 133 -19.21 3.61 6.29
C GLY A 133 -20.21 4.66 5.80
N THR A 134 -20.59 5.61 6.68
CA THR A 134 -21.47 6.74 6.33
C THR A 134 -20.73 8.02 5.95
N GLY A 135 -19.41 7.97 5.77
CA GLY A 135 -18.59 9.13 5.42
C GLY A 135 -18.11 9.94 6.62
N LYS A 136 -18.05 9.33 7.80
CA LYS A 136 -17.52 9.91 9.03
C LYS A 136 -16.14 9.32 9.34
N GLY A 137 -15.34 10.05 10.14
CA GLY A 137 -14.06 9.58 10.66
C GLY A 137 -12.87 9.78 9.73
N PRO A 138 -11.66 9.38 10.18
CA PRO A 138 -10.39 9.69 9.51
C PRO A 138 -10.14 8.86 8.24
N GLY A 139 -10.68 7.65 8.13
CA GLY A 139 -10.38 6.69 7.05
C GLY A 139 -10.89 7.07 5.65
N TRP A 140 -11.41 8.31 5.44
CA TRP A 140 -11.88 8.81 4.16
C TRP A 140 -10.85 9.72 3.48
N LEU A 141 -9.60 9.23 3.42
CA LEU A 141 -8.56 9.74 2.54
C LEU A 141 -8.51 8.90 1.26
N PRO A 142 -8.18 9.49 0.10
CA PRO A 142 -8.18 8.74 -1.17
C PRO A 142 -7.26 7.52 -1.16
N GLU A 143 -6.03 7.66 -0.68
CA GLU A 143 -5.01 6.61 -0.55
C GLU A 143 -5.49 5.48 0.37
N LEU A 144 -5.98 5.79 1.56
CA LEU A 144 -6.51 4.80 2.50
C LEU A 144 -7.74 4.08 1.93
N THR A 145 -8.57 4.80 1.19
CA THR A 145 -9.73 4.20 0.51
C THR A 145 -9.28 3.27 -0.62
N GLY A 146 -8.23 3.63 -1.35
CA GLY A 146 -7.63 2.79 -2.38
C GLY A 146 -7.05 1.50 -1.80
N ARG A 147 -6.20 1.61 -0.75
CA ARG A 147 -5.65 0.47 -0.01
C ARG A 147 -6.74 -0.49 0.47
N ARG A 148 -7.80 0.06 1.07
CA ARG A 148 -8.92 -0.71 1.61
C ARG A 148 -9.73 -1.40 0.52
N LEU A 149 -10.03 -0.72 -0.59
CA LEU A 149 -10.76 -1.32 -1.71
C LEU A 149 -10.03 -2.53 -2.29
N ILE A 150 -8.71 -2.42 -2.51
CA ILE A 150 -7.90 -3.54 -3.01
C ILE A 150 -8.04 -4.75 -2.08
N ARG A 151 -7.86 -4.55 -0.77
CA ARG A 151 -7.89 -5.63 0.20
C ARG A 151 -9.27 -6.24 0.39
N TRP A 152 -10.31 -5.41 0.40
CA TRP A 152 -11.68 -5.91 0.51
C TRP A 152 -12.10 -6.71 -0.72
N VAL A 153 -11.64 -6.34 -1.90
CA VAL A 153 -11.87 -7.11 -3.13
C VAL A 153 -11.09 -8.43 -3.09
N ASN A 154 -9.80 -8.37 -2.76
CA ASN A 154 -8.93 -9.55 -2.73
C ASN A 154 -9.38 -10.58 -1.66
N HIS A 155 -9.80 -10.11 -0.50
CA HIS A 155 -10.19 -10.98 0.62
C HIS A 155 -11.71 -11.11 0.81
N ALA A 156 -12.50 -10.84 -0.23
CA ALA A 156 -13.96 -10.85 -0.12
C ALA A 156 -14.53 -12.21 0.32
N ILE A 157 -13.98 -13.32 -0.17
CA ILE A 157 -14.41 -14.67 0.26
C ILE A 157 -14.15 -14.84 1.76
N PHE A 158 -12.97 -14.44 2.25
CA PHE A 158 -12.60 -14.53 3.66
C PHE A 158 -13.52 -13.68 4.55
N LEU A 159 -13.89 -12.48 4.09
CA LEU A 159 -14.77 -11.56 4.81
C LEU A 159 -16.24 -11.96 4.76
N LEU A 160 -16.71 -12.58 3.68
CA LEU A 160 -18.13 -12.88 3.48
C LEU A 160 -18.52 -14.32 3.86
N ASN A 161 -17.55 -15.19 4.10
CA ASN A 161 -17.81 -16.57 4.48
C ASN A 161 -18.65 -16.65 5.76
N GLY A 162 -19.82 -17.30 5.66
CA GLY A 162 -20.77 -17.44 6.78
C GLY A 162 -21.55 -16.17 7.15
N GLN A 163 -21.44 -15.09 6.37
CA GLN A 163 -22.15 -13.86 6.67
C GLN A 163 -23.61 -13.88 6.19
N SER A 164 -24.45 -13.16 6.92
CA SER A 164 -25.87 -13.01 6.55
C SER A 164 -26.06 -12.24 5.23
N PRO A 165 -27.19 -12.44 4.53
CA PRO A 165 -27.53 -11.64 3.34
C PRO A 165 -27.57 -10.13 3.62
N ALA A 166 -27.92 -9.72 4.84
CA ALA A 166 -27.93 -8.31 5.24
C ALA A 166 -26.50 -7.74 5.36
N ALA A 167 -25.59 -8.48 5.99
CA ALA A 167 -24.17 -8.12 6.08
C ALA A 167 -23.52 -8.06 4.68
N THR A 168 -23.77 -9.04 3.82
CA THR A 168 -23.31 -9.07 2.44
C THR A 168 -23.78 -7.83 1.67
N ARG A 169 -25.05 -7.45 1.79
CA ARG A 169 -25.56 -6.21 1.17
C ARG A 169 -24.90 -4.95 1.74
N ALA A 170 -24.62 -4.92 3.05
CA ALA A 170 -23.91 -3.79 3.67
C ALA A 170 -22.48 -3.66 3.14
N PHE A 171 -21.78 -4.77 2.94
CA PHE A 171 -20.45 -4.84 2.35
C PHE A 171 -20.43 -4.26 0.92
N PHE A 172 -21.28 -4.77 0.03
CA PHE A 172 -21.36 -4.26 -1.36
C PHE A 172 -21.80 -2.80 -1.44
N ARG A 173 -22.68 -2.36 -0.56
CA ARG A 173 -23.07 -0.95 -0.44
C ARG A 173 -21.86 -0.10 -0.03
N SER A 174 -21.06 -0.57 0.90
CA SER A 174 -19.83 0.11 1.34
C SER A 174 -18.80 0.19 0.21
N LEU A 175 -18.56 -0.89 -0.53
CA LEU A 175 -17.68 -0.88 -1.71
C LEU A 175 -18.13 0.15 -2.75
N GLY A 176 -19.42 0.20 -3.09
CA GLY A 176 -19.95 1.18 -4.03
C GLY A 176 -19.76 2.63 -3.57
N ARG A 177 -19.96 2.91 -2.27
CA ARG A 177 -19.73 4.24 -1.66
C ARG A 177 -18.27 4.64 -1.73
N GLN A 178 -17.36 3.76 -1.33
CA GLN A 178 -15.93 3.99 -1.35
C GLN A 178 -15.44 4.23 -2.78
N THR A 179 -15.88 3.45 -3.75
CA THR A 179 -15.55 3.64 -5.16
C THR A 179 -16.06 4.99 -5.69
N ARG A 180 -17.28 5.39 -5.34
CA ARG A 180 -17.83 6.71 -5.70
C ARG A 180 -17.01 7.85 -5.09
N PHE A 181 -16.67 7.77 -3.80
CA PHE A 181 -15.80 8.73 -3.15
C PHE A 181 -14.46 8.84 -3.88
N LEU A 182 -13.82 7.71 -4.10
CA LEU A 182 -12.50 7.64 -4.71
C LEU A 182 -12.50 8.21 -6.13
N SER A 183 -13.53 7.91 -6.93
CA SER A 183 -13.67 8.45 -8.29
C SER A 183 -13.70 9.99 -8.35
N GLN A 184 -14.13 10.64 -7.28
CA GLN A 184 -14.21 12.09 -7.18
C GLN A 184 -12.97 12.72 -6.53
N ARG A 185 -12.26 11.97 -5.68
CA ARG A 185 -11.23 12.53 -4.79
C ARG A 185 -9.81 12.06 -5.04
N TRP A 186 -9.56 11.08 -5.90
CA TRP A 186 -8.22 10.55 -6.15
C TRP A 186 -7.18 11.63 -6.53
N ARG A 187 -7.62 12.70 -7.24
CA ARG A 187 -6.74 13.83 -7.59
C ARG A 187 -6.22 14.62 -6.40
N ALA A 188 -6.89 14.53 -5.28
CA ALA A 188 -6.49 15.21 -4.04
C ALA A 188 -5.54 14.36 -3.18
N ALA A 189 -5.26 13.11 -3.57
CA ALA A 189 -4.17 12.36 -2.99
C ALA A 189 -2.83 13.02 -3.33
N PRO A 190 -1.85 13.04 -2.41
CA PRO A 190 -0.48 13.41 -2.73
C PRO A 190 0.04 12.67 -3.95
N ALA A 191 0.90 13.30 -4.75
CA ALA A 191 1.48 12.66 -5.91
C ALA A 191 2.46 11.55 -5.50
N GLY A 192 2.66 10.55 -6.36
CA GLY A 192 3.46 9.36 -6.07
C GLY A 192 2.64 8.22 -5.47
N LEU A 193 3.20 7.51 -4.49
CA LEU A 193 2.59 6.31 -3.91
C LEU A 193 1.12 6.52 -3.46
N PRO A 194 0.75 7.58 -2.72
CA PRO A 194 -0.64 7.75 -2.28
C PRO A 194 -1.64 7.83 -3.44
N ARG A 195 -1.26 8.52 -4.52
CA ARG A 195 -2.12 8.63 -5.71
C ARG A 195 -2.17 7.33 -6.52
N ILE A 196 -1.06 6.60 -6.59
CA ILE A 196 -1.00 5.27 -7.22
C ILE A 196 -1.92 4.30 -6.46
N GLU A 197 -1.92 4.30 -5.13
CA GLU A 197 -2.83 3.50 -4.30
C GLU A 197 -4.30 3.82 -4.60
N ALA A 198 -4.63 5.12 -4.65
CA ALA A 198 -5.98 5.56 -4.97
C ALA A 198 -6.43 5.09 -6.36
N LEU A 199 -5.58 5.23 -7.36
CA LEU A 199 -5.88 4.85 -8.75
C LEU A 199 -5.95 3.33 -8.94
N THR A 200 -5.03 2.57 -8.33
CA THR A 200 -5.06 1.10 -8.33
C THR A 200 -6.33 0.59 -7.65
N GLY A 201 -6.71 1.14 -6.50
CA GLY A 201 -7.98 0.79 -5.83
C GLY A 201 -9.20 1.07 -6.69
N LEU A 202 -9.20 2.17 -7.45
CA LEU A 202 -10.29 2.51 -8.36
C LEU A 202 -10.37 1.56 -9.57
N ILE A 203 -9.21 1.12 -10.11
CA ILE A 203 -9.13 0.11 -11.17
C ILE A 203 -9.67 -1.22 -10.66
N TYR A 204 -9.21 -1.69 -9.49
CA TYR A 204 -9.67 -2.93 -8.87
C TYR A 204 -11.19 -2.93 -8.66
N ALA A 205 -11.73 -1.88 -8.05
CA ALA A 205 -13.17 -1.75 -7.82
C ALA A 205 -13.96 -1.71 -9.14
N GLY A 206 -13.44 -1.00 -10.15
CA GLY A 206 -14.08 -0.91 -11.47
C GLY A 206 -14.10 -2.23 -12.24
N LEU A 207 -13.04 -3.04 -12.12
CA LEU A 207 -12.95 -4.35 -12.78
C LEU A 207 -13.76 -5.42 -12.04
N SER A 208 -13.82 -5.36 -10.72
CA SER A 208 -14.40 -6.43 -9.91
C SER A 208 -15.88 -6.27 -9.62
N LEU A 209 -16.41 -5.03 -9.61
CA LEU A 209 -17.77 -4.75 -9.13
C LEU A 209 -18.73 -4.44 -10.29
N THR A 210 -19.86 -5.12 -10.32
CA THR A 210 -20.90 -4.93 -11.36
C THR A 210 -21.39 -3.49 -11.40
N GLY A 211 -21.33 -2.87 -12.59
CA GLY A 211 -21.84 -1.53 -12.86
C GLY A 211 -20.88 -0.39 -12.55
N LEU A 212 -19.61 -0.71 -12.23
CA LEU A 212 -18.55 0.27 -11.92
C LEU A 212 -17.45 0.34 -13.00
N GLU A 213 -17.61 -0.38 -14.11
CA GLU A 213 -16.63 -0.54 -15.19
C GLU A 213 -16.23 0.81 -15.83
N ARG A 214 -17.12 1.81 -15.77
CA ARG A 214 -16.90 3.16 -16.30
C ARG A 214 -15.72 3.89 -15.65
N TYR A 215 -15.29 3.47 -14.46
CA TYR A 215 -14.17 4.08 -13.75
C TYR A 215 -12.81 3.54 -14.20
N VAL A 216 -12.76 2.39 -14.89
CA VAL A 216 -11.51 1.71 -15.24
C VAL A 216 -10.67 2.54 -16.22
N ALA A 217 -11.20 2.90 -17.38
CA ALA A 217 -10.43 3.61 -18.40
C ALA A 217 -9.90 4.98 -17.93
N PRO A 218 -10.69 5.84 -17.26
CA PRO A 218 -10.16 7.10 -16.73
C PRO A 218 -9.09 6.90 -15.66
N ALA A 219 -9.22 5.87 -14.81
CA ALA A 219 -8.25 5.56 -13.77
C ALA A 219 -6.95 5.00 -14.37
N SER A 220 -7.03 4.10 -15.35
CA SER A 220 -5.87 3.56 -16.07
C SER A 220 -5.07 4.66 -16.78
N ALA A 221 -5.74 5.54 -17.51
CA ALA A 221 -5.10 6.69 -18.14
C ALA A 221 -4.47 7.66 -17.13
N ALA A 222 -5.09 7.84 -15.95
CA ALA A 222 -4.53 8.65 -14.88
C ALA A 222 -3.30 7.99 -14.23
N LEU A 223 -3.34 6.68 -14.02
CA LEU A 223 -2.21 5.90 -13.49
C LEU A 223 -1.01 5.98 -14.43
N ALA A 224 -1.23 5.86 -15.74
CA ALA A 224 -0.17 6.00 -16.74
C ALA A 224 0.50 7.38 -16.69
N ARG A 225 -0.28 8.46 -16.53
CA ARG A 225 0.28 9.81 -16.34
C ARG A 225 1.11 9.91 -15.05
N GLU A 226 0.61 9.38 -13.93
CA GLU A 226 1.36 9.36 -12.68
C GLU A 226 2.68 8.60 -12.82
N CYS A 227 2.68 7.46 -13.52
CA CYS A 227 3.88 6.69 -13.85
C CYS A 227 4.90 7.51 -14.66
N ARG A 228 4.44 8.21 -15.71
CA ARG A 228 5.30 9.04 -16.52
C ARG A 228 5.90 10.21 -15.74
N ASP A 229 5.11 10.83 -14.87
CA ASP A 229 5.47 12.05 -14.16
C ASP A 229 6.28 11.79 -12.88
N ARG A 230 6.26 10.56 -12.33
CA ARG A 230 6.87 10.23 -11.03
C ARG A 230 7.94 9.14 -11.07
N VAL A 231 8.01 8.37 -12.14
CA VAL A 231 9.07 7.39 -12.33
C VAL A 231 10.04 7.93 -13.37
N ASP A 232 11.27 8.19 -12.95
CA ASP A 232 12.30 8.74 -13.82
C ASP A 232 12.78 7.75 -14.89
N ALA A 233 13.71 8.19 -15.74
CA ALA A 233 14.25 7.36 -16.81
C ALA A 233 15.02 6.12 -16.30
N GLU A 234 15.54 6.19 -15.09
CA GLU A 234 16.33 5.13 -14.43
C GLU A 234 15.48 4.25 -13.53
N GLY A 235 14.15 4.51 -13.45
CA GLY A 235 13.22 3.74 -12.62
C GLY A 235 13.21 4.14 -11.15
N GLY A 236 13.71 5.32 -10.83
CA GLY A 236 13.67 5.91 -9.50
C GLY A 236 12.38 6.69 -9.23
N ILE A 237 12.15 6.99 -7.95
CA ILE A 237 11.08 7.87 -7.45
C ILE A 237 11.66 8.99 -6.60
N PRO A 238 10.96 10.13 -6.44
CA PRO A 238 11.50 11.31 -5.74
C PRO A 238 11.88 11.07 -4.28
N SER A 239 11.19 10.19 -3.56
CA SER A 239 11.50 9.87 -2.16
C SER A 239 12.81 9.11 -1.99
N ARG A 240 13.30 8.47 -3.04
CA ARG A 240 14.48 7.59 -3.02
C ARG A 240 14.42 6.48 -1.96
N ASN A 241 13.21 6.15 -1.49
CA ASN A 241 12.96 5.07 -0.55
C ASN A 241 12.78 3.74 -1.30
N PRO A 242 13.67 2.74 -1.12
CA PRO A 242 13.57 1.46 -1.84
C PRO A 242 12.32 0.65 -1.50
N GLU A 243 11.82 0.72 -0.26
CA GLU A 243 10.60 0.03 0.14
C GLU A 243 9.37 0.68 -0.49
N GLU A 244 9.31 2.01 -0.54
CA GLU A 244 8.25 2.73 -1.26
C GLU A 244 8.26 2.39 -2.75
N LEU A 245 9.45 2.28 -3.37
CA LEU A 245 9.60 1.86 -4.75
C LEU A 245 9.08 0.44 -4.99
N LEU A 246 9.32 -0.48 -4.04
CA LEU A 246 8.77 -1.83 -4.08
C LEU A 246 7.24 -1.81 -4.00
N GLU A 247 6.68 -0.97 -3.14
CA GLU A 247 5.23 -0.81 -3.02
C GLU A 247 4.62 -0.26 -4.31
N VAL A 248 5.26 0.73 -4.93
CA VAL A 248 4.89 1.26 -6.24
C VAL A 248 4.90 0.15 -7.29
N LEU A 249 6.01 -0.60 -7.43
CA LEU A 249 6.09 -1.72 -8.38
C LEU A 249 4.96 -2.71 -8.17
N THR A 250 4.71 -3.09 -6.92
CA THR A 250 3.67 -4.05 -6.56
C THR A 250 2.29 -3.59 -7.01
N LEU A 251 1.92 -2.35 -6.74
CA LEU A 251 0.63 -1.79 -7.14
C LEU A 251 0.50 -1.69 -8.66
N LEU A 252 1.57 -1.31 -9.35
CA LEU A 252 1.59 -1.24 -10.81
C LEU A 252 1.46 -2.63 -11.43
N THR A 253 2.18 -3.62 -10.96
CA THR A 253 2.07 -5.01 -11.49
C THR A 253 0.69 -5.59 -11.23
N TRP A 254 0.10 -5.35 -10.07
CA TRP A 254 -1.26 -5.78 -9.76
C TRP A 254 -2.29 -5.13 -10.69
N ALA A 255 -2.21 -3.82 -10.87
CA ALA A 255 -3.13 -3.11 -11.77
C ALA A 255 -2.99 -3.60 -13.23
N ALA A 256 -1.76 -3.80 -13.71
CA ALA A 256 -1.51 -4.31 -15.06
C ALA A 256 -2.05 -5.73 -15.25
N SER A 257 -1.80 -6.61 -14.28
CA SER A 257 -2.31 -8.00 -14.31
C SER A 257 -3.84 -8.06 -14.26
N ALA A 258 -4.47 -7.23 -13.41
CA ALA A 258 -5.93 -7.16 -13.34
C ALA A 258 -6.57 -6.64 -14.63
N LEU A 259 -5.97 -5.62 -15.25
CA LEU A 259 -6.39 -5.11 -16.56
C LEU A 259 -6.27 -6.20 -17.63
N SER A 260 -5.11 -6.84 -17.76
CA SER A 260 -4.85 -7.90 -18.73
C SER A 260 -5.80 -9.09 -18.54
N GLY A 261 -6.02 -9.53 -17.30
CA GLY A 261 -6.94 -10.61 -16.95
C GLY A 261 -8.41 -10.29 -17.28
N SER A 262 -8.76 -9.01 -17.38
CA SER A 262 -10.09 -8.55 -17.81
C SER A 262 -10.21 -8.29 -19.33
N GLY A 263 -9.18 -8.64 -20.11
CA GLY A 263 -9.12 -8.39 -21.55
C GLY A 263 -8.84 -6.94 -21.93
N ARG A 264 -8.32 -6.12 -21.01
CA ARG A 264 -7.96 -4.71 -21.22
C ARG A 264 -6.44 -4.56 -21.26
N ALA A 265 -5.90 -3.87 -22.25
CA ALA A 265 -4.48 -3.58 -22.30
C ALA A 265 -4.13 -2.48 -21.27
N PRO A 266 -3.09 -2.68 -20.42
CA PRO A 266 -2.52 -1.59 -19.66
C PRO A 266 -1.92 -0.53 -20.57
N GLU A 267 -1.93 0.73 -20.12
CA GLU A 267 -1.36 1.86 -20.87
C GLU A 267 0.16 1.73 -21.05
N ARG A 268 0.69 2.28 -22.13
CA ARG A 268 2.12 2.19 -22.48
C ARG A 268 3.03 2.75 -21.39
N ASP A 269 2.72 3.92 -20.84
CA ASP A 269 3.55 4.57 -19.82
C ASP A 269 3.53 3.79 -18.49
N HIS A 270 2.41 3.10 -18.19
CA HIS A 270 2.29 2.21 -17.06
C HIS A 270 3.26 1.01 -17.19
N LEU A 271 3.23 0.30 -18.32
CA LEU A 271 4.16 -0.83 -18.57
C LEU A 271 5.62 -0.37 -18.63
N ALA A 272 5.89 0.79 -19.22
CA ALA A 272 7.22 1.37 -19.27
C ALA A 272 7.79 1.69 -17.88
N ALA A 273 6.95 2.14 -16.94
CA ALA A 273 7.37 2.36 -15.55
C ALA A 273 7.74 1.04 -14.86
N ILE A 274 6.93 -0.01 -14.99
CA ILE A 274 7.24 -1.34 -14.47
C ILE A 274 8.60 -1.82 -15.01
N ALA A 275 8.83 -1.66 -16.31
CA ALA A 275 10.07 -2.08 -16.95
C ALA A 275 11.31 -1.33 -16.43
N ARG A 276 11.16 -0.05 -16.05
CA ARG A 276 12.25 0.75 -15.48
C ARG A 276 12.48 0.47 -13.99
N ILE A 277 11.42 0.30 -13.20
CA ILE A 277 11.52 0.07 -11.74
C ILE A 277 12.16 -1.27 -11.41
N ALA A 278 11.79 -2.34 -12.12
CA ALA A 278 12.21 -3.69 -11.78
C ALA A 278 13.75 -3.88 -11.74
N PRO A 279 14.55 -3.40 -12.71
CA PRO A 279 16.01 -3.49 -12.62
C PRO A 279 16.60 -2.66 -11.48
N THR A 280 16.02 -1.50 -11.17
CA THR A 280 16.44 -0.63 -10.04
C THR A 280 16.29 -1.34 -8.71
N LEU A 281 15.13 -1.94 -8.45
CA LEU A 281 14.92 -2.75 -7.24
C LEU A 281 15.84 -3.97 -7.17
N ARG A 282 16.10 -4.61 -8.30
CA ARG A 282 17.07 -5.74 -8.35
C ARG A 282 18.47 -5.30 -7.96
N ALA A 283 18.89 -4.10 -8.37
CA ALA A 283 20.19 -3.53 -8.01
C ALA A 283 20.29 -3.18 -6.49
N LEU A 284 19.16 -2.88 -5.85
CA LEU A 284 19.09 -2.54 -4.41
C LEU A 284 18.86 -3.75 -3.51
N ARG A 285 18.76 -4.96 -4.08
CA ARG A 285 18.60 -6.20 -3.32
C ARG A 285 19.89 -6.56 -2.59
N GLN A 286 19.79 -6.88 -1.30
CA GLN A 286 20.89 -7.38 -0.47
C GLN A 286 21.06 -8.92 -0.63
N ALA A 287 22.17 -9.44 -0.12
CA ALA A 287 22.47 -10.87 -0.17
C ALA A 287 21.48 -11.75 0.62
N ASP A 288 20.85 -11.18 1.64
CA ASP A 288 19.81 -11.82 2.46
C ASP A 288 18.41 -11.78 1.82
N GLY A 289 18.31 -11.27 0.58
CA GLY A 289 17.07 -11.16 -0.16
C GLY A 289 16.23 -9.92 0.14
N GLY A 290 16.57 -9.15 1.18
CA GLY A 290 15.90 -7.91 1.55
C GLY A 290 16.37 -6.71 0.73
N LEU A 291 15.72 -5.57 0.91
CA LEU A 291 16.12 -4.30 0.31
C LEU A 291 17.16 -3.55 1.15
N ALA A 292 17.97 -2.75 0.49
CA ALA A 292 18.78 -1.73 1.15
C ALA A 292 17.87 -0.71 1.85
N ARG A 293 18.22 -0.32 3.08
CA ARG A 293 17.38 0.52 3.95
C ARG A 293 17.85 1.96 3.89
N PHE A 294 17.10 2.78 3.17
CA PHE A 294 17.39 4.20 3.02
C PHE A 294 16.10 5.03 3.12
N HIS A 295 16.23 6.26 3.54
CA HIS A 295 15.13 7.25 3.58
C HIS A 295 13.86 6.75 4.27
N GLY A 296 14.02 6.07 5.40
CA GLY A 296 12.91 5.54 6.21
C GLY A 296 12.34 4.20 5.76
N GLY A 297 12.89 3.60 4.69
CA GLY A 297 12.50 2.27 4.25
C GLY A 297 13.08 1.16 5.12
N GLU A 298 12.33 0.08 5.26
CA GLU A 298 12.73 -1.16 5.90
C GLU A 298 13.13 -2.20 4.84
N ARG A 299 13.43 -3.44 5.26
CA ARG A 299 13.82 -4.52 4.33
C ARG A 299 12.66 -5.06 3.48
N GLY A 300 11.42 -4.72 3.81
CA GLY A 300 10.23 -5.34 3.26
C GLY A 300 9.91 -6.71 3.87
N LEU A 301 8.76 -7.28 3.53
CA LEU A 301 8.35 -8.63 3.91
C LEU A 301 9.14 -9.67 3.09
N ASP A 302 9.46 -10.81 3.71
CA ASP A 302 10.13 -11.91 3.03
C ASP A 302 9.29 -12.39 1.83
N GLY A 303 9.96 -12.56 0.67
CA GLY A 303 9.32 -12.97 -0.58
C GLY A 303 8.61 -11.86 -1.37
N TRP A 304 8.34 -10.69 -0.77
CA TRP A 304 7.61 -9.61 -1.45
C TRP A 304 8.37 -9.08 -2.67
N LEU A 305 9.66 -8.80 -2.51
CA LEU A 305 10.51 -8.36 -3.62
C LEU A 305 10.57 -9.40 -4.75
N ASP A 306 10.73 -10.67 -4.40
CA ASP A 306 10.81 -11.75 -5.38
C ASP A 306 9.51 -11.90 -6.17
N GLN A 307 8.35 -11.81 -5.49
CA GLN A 307 7.06 -11.84 -6.15
C GLN A 307 6.87 -10.65 -7.09
N ALA A 308 7.15 -9.43 -6.64
CA ALA A 308 6.99 -8.23 -7.46
C ALA A 308 7.89 -8.25 -8.70
N LEU A 309 9.13 -8.74 -8.56
CA LEU A 309 10.05 -8.90 -9.69
C LEU A 309 9.62 -10.03 -10.66
N ALA A 310 9.06 -11.11 -10.15
CA ALA A 310 8.52 -12.20 -10.98
C ALA A 310 7.32 -11.73 -11.80
N GLU A 311 6.40 -10.97 -11.17
CA GLU A 311 5.24 -10.40 -11.86
C GLU A 311 5.66 -9.37 -12.93
N ALA A 312 6.64 -8.51 -12.61
CA ALA A 312 7.20 -7.55 -13.59
C ALA A 312 7.85 -8.27 -14.78
N HIS A 313 8.56 -9.37 -14.51
CA HIS A 313 9.16 -10.20 -15.56
C HIS A 313 8.11 -10.84 -16.47
N ALA A 314 7.05 -11.39 -15.91
CA ALA A 314 5.93 -11.96 -16.66
C ALA A 314 5.26 -10.92 -17.58
N LEU A 315 5.05 -9.69 -17.08
CA LEU A 315 4.47 -8.58 -17.84
C LEU A 315 5.40 -8.07 -18.97
N SER A 316 6.72 -8.26 -18.86
CA SER A 316 7.69 -7.89 -19.90
C SER A 316 7.87 -8.95 -20.99
N GLY A 317 7.11 -10.03 -20.96
CA GLY A 317 7.24 -11.15 -21.90
C GLY A 317 8.54 -11.95 -21.72
N GLY A 318 9.06 -11.98 -20.49
CA GLY A 318 10.29 -12.73 -20.16
C GLY A 318 11.59 -12.03 -20.59
N LYS A 319 11.54 -10.80 -21.07
CA LYS A 319 12.76 -10.05 -21.43
C LYS A 319 13.56 -9.71 -20.17
N ALA A 320 14.87 -9.90 -20.25
CA ALA A 320 15.77 -9.45 -19.19
C ALA A 320 15.76 -7.94 -19.09
N LEU A 321 15.49 -7.44 -17.89
CA LEU A 321 15.53 -6.01 -17.59
C LEU A 321 16.84 -5.72 -16.86
N THR A 322 17.65 -4.81 -17.40
CA THR A 322 18.94 -4.41 -16.84
C THR A 322 18.92 -2.97 -16.38
N ALA A 323 19.53 -2.70 -15.22
CA ALA A 323 19.74 -1.33 -14.78
C ALA A 323 20.95 -0.72 -15.53
N HIS A 324 20.81 0.52 -15.90
CA HIS A 324 21.90 1.34 -16.44
C HIS A 324 22.16 2.49 -15.47
N GLY A 325 23.44 2.70 -15.11
CA GLY A 325 23.84 3.79 -14.21
C GLY A 325 23.61 3.52 -12.72
N LEU A 326 23.33 4.58 -11.97
CA LEU A 326 23.03 4.52 -10.55
C LEU A 326 21.56 4.15 -10.32
N ALA A 327 21.31 3.06 -9.60
CA ALA A 327 19.93 2.66 -9.25
C ALA A 327 19.32 3.69 -8.28
N MET A 328 18.49 4.58 -8.74
CA MET A 328 17.84 5.63 -7.94
C MET A 328 18.84 6.52 -7.16
N GLY A 329 20.02 6.78 -7.76
CA GLY A 329 21.12 7.52 -7.12
C GLY A 329 21.99 6.69 -6.16
N TYR A 330 21.77 5.37 -6.05
CA TYR A 330 22.61 4.49 -5.25
C TYR A 330 23.67 3.77 -6.07
N GLY A 331 24.91 3.83 -5.61
CA GLY A 331 26.01 3.02 -6.13
C GLY A 331 26.07 1.67 -5.45
N ARG A 332 26.24 0.57 -6.21
CA ARG A 332 26.46 -0.77 -5.69
C ARG A 332 27.85 -1.25 -6.02
N LEU A 333 28.58 -1.67 -5.01
CA LEU A 333 29.91 -2.29 -5.12
C LEU A 333 29.82 -3.70 -4.55
N SER A 334 30.38 -4.69 -5.24
CA SER A 334 30.41 -6.07 -4.76
C SER A 334 31.78 -6.66 -4.98
N ALA A 335 32.35 -7.26 -3.92
CA ALA A 335 33.63 -7.95 -3.96
C ALA A 335 33.56 -9.20 -3.05
N GLY A 336 33.77 -10.38 -3.64
CA GLY A 336 33.62 -11.64 -2.93
C GLY A 336 32.24 -11.80 -2.31
N ARG A 337 32.18 -11.90 -0.97
CA ARG A 337 30.91 -12.03 -0.23
C ARG A 337 30.39 -10.71 0.33
N THR A 338 31.06 -9.60 0.07
CA THR A 338 30.70 -8.28 0.57
C THR A 338 30.00 -7.48 -0.52
N THR A 339 28.85 -6.91 -0.17
CA THR A 339 28.14 -5.95 -1.01
C THR A 339 27.96 -4.67 -0.20
N VAL A 340 28.30 -3.56 -0.81
CA VAL A 340 28.10 -2.20 -0.25
C VAL A 340 27.17 -1.45 -1.16
N VAL A 341 26.14 -0.85 -0.59
CA VAL A 341 25.24 0.09 -1.27
C VAL A 341 25.47 1.45 -0.65
N ILE A 342 25.78 2.44 -1.48
CA ILE A 342 26.14 3.80 -1.06
C ILE A 342 25.14 4.77 -1.65
N ASP A 343 24.63 5.68 -0.83
CA ASP A 343 23.87 6.82 -1.30
C ASP A 343 24.84 7.84 -1.93
N ALA A 344 24.79 7.94 -3.24
CA ALA A 344 25.63 8.84 -4.05
C ALA A 344 24.81 9.93 -4.76
N GLY A 345 23.50 9.99 -4.50
CA GLY A 345 22.61 11.00 -5.08
C GLY A 345 22.48 12.26 -4.23
N ALA A 346 21.89 13.30 -4.79
CA ALA A 346 21.49 14.47 -4.03
C ALA A 346 20.40 14.08 -2.99
N PRO A 347 20.32 14.79 -1.85
CA PRO A 347 19.25 14.55 -0.87
C PRO A 347 17.86 14.63 -1.54
N PRO A 348 16.88 13.84 -1.11
CA PRO A 348 15.49 13.96 -1.59
C PRO A 348 14.96 15.37 -1.34
N LYS A 349 14.17 15.88 -2.27
CA LYS A 349 13.53 17.20 -2.16
C LYS A 349 12.30 17.16 -1.26
#